data_9e5d5951e6d043ae723f7344116ece3d
#
_entry.id   9e5d5951e6d043ae723f7344116ece3d
#
_cell.length_a   1.000
_cell.length_b   1.000
_cell.length_c   1.000
_cell.angle_alpha   90.00
_cell.angle_beta   90.00
_cell.angle_gamma   90.00
#
_symmetry.space_group_name_H-M   'P 1'
#
loop_
_entity.id
_entity.type
_entity.pdbx_description
1 polymer ?
#
loop_
_entity_poly.entity_id
_entity_poly.type
_entity_poly.pdbx_seq_one_letter_code
_entity_poly.pdbx_strand_id
1 'polypeptide(L)'
;QNTQIQASEAILTRTLHLYFDRKGQSLETKRIVDELDRMELEDACTFMTHCLRNEDKILETYASKLQSIEDHYHEIGITHTRIALCHAQVAALIEAMTKHVLPIDLEDMLEAQEMLEQMARERVEQLNGDHPDVEKFWDVYEYLQGNRSPEWGLNHHPADAQTVAINLNEIYKVAARNYQQLPEINEMKKL
;
A
#
# COMPACT_ATOMS: atom_id res chain seq x y z
N GLN A 1 -6.41 14.18 -6.79
CA GLN A 1 -6.85 13.77 -5.43
C GLN A 1 -6.51 12.30 -5.30
N ASN A 2 -5.50 11.99 -4.49
CA ASN A 2 -5.23 10.61 -4.09
C ASN A 2 -6.39 10.18 -3.18
N THR A 3 -7.33 9.44 -3.72
CA THR A 3 -8.35 8.80 -2.91
C THR A 3 -7.67 7.61 -2.22
N GLN A 4 -7.27 7.78 -0.96
CA GLN A 4 -6.93 6.64 -0.12
C GLN A 4 -8.15 5.72 -0.10
N ILE A 5 -7.97 4.48 -0.52
CA ILE A 5 -9.01 3.48 -0.45
C ILE A 5 -9.17 3.11 1.03
N GLN A 6 -10.24 3.58 1.64
CA GLN A 6 -10.66 3.12 2.96
C GLN A 6 -11.25 1.72 2.81
N ALA A 7 -10.46 0.72 3.12
CA ALA A 7 -10.91 -0.67 3.11
C ALA A 7 -10.38 -1.36 4.37
N SER A 8 -11.01 -2.48 4.75
CA SER A 8 -10.49 -3.28 5.87
C SER A 8 -9.07 -3.80 5.56
N GLU A 9 -8.25 -3.97 6.59
CA GLU A 9 -6.91 -4.55 6.49
C GLU A 9 -6.90 -5.84 5.65
N ALA A 10 -7.91 -6.69 5.82
CA ALA A 10 -8.06 -7.92 5.05
C ALA A 10 -8.17 -7.70 3.52
N ILE A 11 -8.71 -6.58 3.08
CA ILE A 11 -8.78 -6.20 1.66
C ILE A 11 -7.47 -5.56 1.23
N LEU A 12 -6.96 -4.62 2.03
CA LEU A 12 -5.72 -3.90 1.72
C LEU A 12 -4.51 -4.85 1.55
N THR A 13 -4.44 -5.91 2.35
CA THR A 13 -3.34 -6.90 2.27
C THR A 13 -3.43 -7.85 1.07
N ARG A 14 -4.57 -7.90 0.37
CA ARG A 14 -4.84 -8.78 -0.77
C ARG A 14 -4.97 -8.05 -2.10
N THR A 15 -4.87 -6.72 -2.09
CA THR A 15 -5.02 -5.91 -3.30
C THR A 15 -3.74 -5.17 -3.60
N LEU A 16 -3.37 -5.17 -4.87
CA LEU A 16 -2.27 -4.37 -5.39
C LEU A 16 -2.88 -3.10 -6.00
N HIS A 17 -2.43 -1.93 -5.54
CA HIS A 17 -2.95 -0.66 -6.02
C HIS A 17 -1.97 -0.05 -7.01
N LEU A 18 -2.37 0.05 -8.25
CA LEU A 18 -1.62 0.77 -9.28
C LEU A 18 -2.12 2.22 -9.33
N TYR A 19 -1.20 3.15 -9.14
CA TYR A 19 -1.48 4.57 -9.28
C TYR A 19 -1.09 5.04 -10.67
N PHE A 20 -2.06 5.54 -11.41
CA PHE A 20 -1.82 6.19 -12.69
C PHE A 20 -1.88 7.71 -12.48
N ASP A 21 -0.75 8.37 -12.54
CA ASP A 21 -0.68 9.82 -12.49
C ASP A 21 -0.70 10.41 -13.92
N ARG A 22 -0.85 11.74 -13.99
CA ARG A 22 -0.85 12.44 -15.28
C ARG A 22 0.52 12.95 -15.70
N LYS A 23 1.58 12.64 -14.97
CA LYS A 23 2.93 13.16 -15.25
C LYS A 23 3.49 12.69 -16.59
N GLY A 24 3.09 11.51 -17.05
CA GLY A 24 3.47 10.96 -18.34
C GLY A 24 2.69 11.49 -19.53
N GLN A 25 1.79 12.47 -19.37
CA GLN A 25 1.02 13.02 -20.49
C GLN A 25 1.91 13.89 -21.38
N SER A 26 2.18 13.43 -22.59
CA SER A 26 2.93 14.13 -23.64
C SER A 26 2.21 13.99 -24.99
N LEU A 27 2.67 14.74 -25.99
CA LEU A 27 2.19 14.56 -27.37
C LEU A 27 2.51 13.17 -27.91
N GLU A 28 3.59 12.57 -27.45
CA GLU A 28 4.04 11.23 -27.82
C GLU A 28 3.14 10.16 -27.22
N THR A 29 2.88 10.23 -25.92
CA THR A 29 1.94 9.30 -25.25
C THR A 29 0.53 9.41 -25.81
N LYS A 30 0.10 10.63 -26.20
CA LYS A 30 -1.18 10.80 -26.89
C LYS A 30 -1.23 10.05 -28.22
N ARG A 31 -0.14 10.07 -29.03
CA ARG A 31 -0.09 9.33 -30.29
C ARG A 31 -0.21 7.83 -30.07
N ILE A 32 0.46 7.29 -29.03
CA ILE A 32 0.36 5.88 -28.67
C ILE A 32 -1.09 5.52 -28.30
N VAL A 33 -1.76 6.35 -27.51
CA VAL A 33 -3.20 6.16 -27.19
C VAL A 33 -4.05 6.19 -28.45
N ASP A 34 -3.83 7.17 -29.33
CA ASP A 34 -4.57 7.29 -30.61
C ASP A 34 -4.32 6.06 -31.54
N GLU A 35 -3.15 5.42 -31.45
CA GLU A 35 -2.84 4.16 -32.15
C GLU A 35 -3.57 2.98 -31.52
N LEU A 36 -3.56 2.88 -30.19
CA LEU A 36 -4.30 1.84 -29.45
C LEU A 36 -5.81 1.92 -29.72
N ASP A 37 -6.37 3.14 -29.75
CA ASP A 37 -7.80 3.35 -30.04
C ASP A 37 -8.21 2.95 -31.46
N ARG A 38 -7.24 2.89 -32.39
CA ARG A 38 -7.45 2.46 -33.77
C ARG A 38 -7.20 0.97 -34.00
N MET A 39 -6.65 0.29 -32.99
CA MET A 39 -6.34 -1.13 -33.06
C MET A 39 -7.64 -1.94 -33.22
N GLU A 40 -7.69 -2.80 -34.24
CA GLU A 40 -8.81 -3.71 -34.41
C GLU A 40 -8.82 -4.77 -33.32
N LEU A 41 -10.01 -5.22 -32.92
CA LEU A 41 -10.17 -6.24 -31.86
C LEU A 41 -9.38 -7.53 -32.19
N GLU A 42 -9.28 -7.86 -33.46
CA GLU A 42 -8.55 -9.03 -33.97
C GLU A 42 -7.05 -8.94 -33.65
N ASP A 43 -6.46 -7.75 -33.78
CA ASP A 43 -5.04 -7.50 -33.44
C ASP A 43 -4.82 -7.58 -31.91
N ALA A 44 -5.72 -7.02 -31.13
CA ALA A 44 -5.68 -7.10 -29.67
C ALA A 44 -5.83 -8.55 -29.15
N CYS A 45 -6.60 -9.40 -29.83
CA CYS A 45 -6.77 -10.82 -29.47
C CYS A 45 -5.51 -11.67 -29.67
N THR A 46 -4.51 -11.22 -30.41
CA THR A 46 -3.25 -11.96 -30.60
C THR A 46 -2.51 -12.18 -29.29
N PHE A 47 -2.58 -11.26 -28.35
CA PHE A 47 -2.01 -11.38 -27.01
C PHE A 47 -2.52 -12.66 -26.30
N MET A 48 -3.84 -12.85 -26.23
CA MET A 48 -4.43 -14.03 -25.61
C MET A 48 -4.00 -15.33 -26.31
N THR A 49 -3.88 -15.29 -27.64
CA THR A 49 -3.41 -16.45 -28.41
C THR A 49 -1.96 -16.80 -28.04
N HIS A 50 -1.10 -15.80 -27.85
CA HIS A 50 0.28 -16.00 -27.41
C HIS A 50 0.34 -16.56 -25.99
N CYS A 51 -0.48 -16.06 -25.08
CA CYS A 51 -0.60 -16.60 -23.72
C CYS A 51 -0.98 -18.07 -23.73
N LEU A 52 -2.06 -18.43 -24.46
CA LEU A 52 -2.53 -19.81 -24.54
C LEU A 52 -1.49 -20.77 -25.16
N ARG A 53 -0.77 -20.33 -26.18
CA ARG A 53 0.29 -21.15 -26.82
C ARG A 53 1.49 -21.38 -25.92
N ASN A 54 1.73 -20.53 -24.94
CA ASN A 54 2.86 -20.60 -24.02
C ASN A 54 2.44 -20.87 -22.58
N GLU A 55 1.18 -21.27 -22.34
CA GLU A 55 0.62 -21.47 -21.00
C GLU A 55 1.52 -22.33 -20.10
N ASP A 56 1.91 -23.52 -20.57
CA ASP A 56 2.76 -24.43 -19.77
C ASP A 56 4.09 -23.77 -19.38
N LYS A 57 4.73 -23.04 -20.31
CA LYS A 57 6.01 -22.36 -20.05
C LYS A 57 5.85 -21.19 -19.08
N ILE A 58 4.74 -20.45 -19.20
CA ILE A 58 4.40 -19.36 -18.29
C ILE A 58 4.22 -19.92 -16.88
N LEU A 59 3.40 -20.95 -16.73
CA LEU A 59 3.13 -21.58 -15.43
C LEU A 59 4.38 -22.21 -14.81
N GLU A 60 5.22 -22.87 -15.60
CA GLU A 60 6.50 -23.43 -15.13
C GLU A 60 7.44 -22.33 -14.64
N THR A 61 7.62 -21.26 -15.42
CA THR A 61 8.48 -20.14 -15.03
C THR A 61 7.94 -19.44 -13.79
N TYR A 62 6.64 -19.15 -13.77
CA TYR A 62 5.97 -18.57 -12.60
C TYR A 62 6.19 -19.41 -11.34
N ALA A 63 5.91 -20.71 -11.39
CA ALA A 63 6.04 -21.61 -10.24
C ALA A 63 7.50 -21.72 -9.76
N SER A 64 8.47 -21.73 -10.69
CA SER A 64 9.90 -21.78 -10.34
C SER A 64 10.43 -20.51 -9.69
N LYS A 65 9.79 -19.36 -9.96
CA LYS A 65 10.27 -18.04 -9.50
C LYS A 65 9.56 -17.53 -8.25
N LEU A 66 8.31 -17.93 -8.05
CA LEU A 66 7.47 -17.37 -6.99
C LEU A 66 8.14 -17.42 -5.61
N GLN A 67 8.68 -18.58 -5.22
CA GLN A 67 9.28 -18.73 -3.89
C GLN A 67 10.52 -17.86 -3.70
N SER A 68 11.42 -17.82 -4.68
CA SER A 68 12.63 -17.00 -4.60
C SER A 68 12.33 -15.51 -4.55
N ILE A 69 11.27 -15.07 -5.22
CA ILE A 69 10.83 -13.67 -5.20
C ILE A 69 10.14 -13.37 -3.85
N GLU A 70 9.32 -14.26 -3.33
CA GLU A 70 8.72 -14.09 -2.00
C GLU A 70 9.79 -14.01 -0.90
N ASP A 71 10.79 -14.89 -0.94
CA ASP A 71 11.93 -14.88 -0.01
C ASP A 71 12.68 -13.53 -0.09
N HIS A 72 12.92 -13.03 -1.30
CA HIS A 72 13.51 -11.71 -1.51
C HIS A 72 12.69 -10.58 -0.87
N TYR A 73 11.36 -10.59 -1.01
CA TYR A 73 10.51 -9.60 -0.34
C TYR A 73 10.67 -9.63 1.19
N HIS A 74 10.82 -10.82 1.77
CA HIS A 74 11.11 -10.94 3.21
C HIS A 74 12.50 -10.43 3.57
N GLU A 75 13.52 -10.69 2.75
CA GLU A 75 14.90 -10.20 2.94
C GLU A 75 14.99 -8.66 2.91
N ILE A 76 14.22 -8.00 2.05
CA ILE A 76 14.17 -6.54 1.97
C ILE A 76 13.27 -5.89 3.04
N GLY A 77 12.74 -6.68 4.00
CA GLY A 77 12.03 -6.20 5.18
C GLY A 77 10.51 -6.16 5.07
N ILE A 78 9.90 -6.77 4.05
CA ILE A 78 8.45 -6.94 3.97
C ILE A 78 8.02 -8.10 4.87
N THR A 79 7.77 -7.80 6.15
CA THR A 79 7.45 -8.83 7.16
C THR A 79 6.03 -9.38 7.05
N HIS A 80 5.12 -8.64 6.40
CA HIS A 80 3.72 -9.04 6.26
C HIS A 80 3.57 -10.07 5.13
N THR A 81 3.45 -11.35 5.47
CA THR A 81 3.43 -12.49 4.53
C THR A 81 2.44 -12.33 3.37
N ARG A 82 1.23 -11.80 3.62
CA ARG A 82 0.23 -11.62 2.55
C ARG A 82 0.62 -10.54 1.55
N ILE A 83 1.26 -9.47 2.02
CA ILE A 83 1.76 -8.39 1.15
C ILE A 83 2.92 -8.92 0.32
N ALA A 84 3.89 -9.60 0.95
CA ALA A 84 5.00 -10.23 0.27
C ALA A 84 4.51 -11.17 -0.83
N LEU A 85 3.64 -12.12 -0.49
CA LEU A 85 3.09 -13.08 -1.44
C LEU A 85 2.31 -12.41 -2.58
N CYS A 86 1.45 -11.42 -2.28
CA CYS A 86 0.64 -10.74 -3.30
C CYS A 86 1.52 -10.02 -4.34
N HIS A 87 2.57 -9.32 -3.90
CA HIS A 87 3.49 -8.64 -4.80
C HIS A 87 4.43 -9.62 -5.52
N ALA A 88 4.91 -10.66 -4.82
CA ALA A 88 5.72 -11.71 -5.42
C ALA A 88 4.99 -12.46 -6.55
N GLN A 89 3.69 -12.71 -6.41
CA GLN A 89 2.87 -13.32 -7.45
C GLN A 89 2.85 -12.48 -8.73
N VAL A 90 2.69 -11.16 -8.60
CA VAL A 90 2.69 -10.26 -9.76
C VAL A 90 4.09 -10.15 -10.37
N ALA A 91 5.13 -10.04 -9.54
CA ALA A 91 6.52 -9.98 -10.02
C ALA A 91 6.93 -11.27 -10.76
N ALA A 92 6.57 -12.45 -10.23
CA ALA A 92 6.81 -13.74 -10.88
C ALA A 92 6.04 -13.86 -12.22
N LEU A 93 4.81 -13.34 -12.26
CA LEU A 93 4.02 -13.32 -13.49
C LEU A 93 4.63 -12.38 -14.54
N ILE A 94 5.07 -11.18 -14.16
CA ILE A 94 5.78 -10.25 -15.06
C ILE A 94 7.01 -10.94 -15.66
N GLU A 95 7.85 -11.59 -14.84
CA GLU A 95 9.03 -12.31 -15.34
C GLU A 95 8.65 -13.41 -16.32
N ALA A 96 7.63 -14.21 -16.00
CA ALA A 96 7.15 -15.27 -16.88
C ALA A 96 6.58 -14.73 -18.20
N MET A 97 5.81 -13.64 -18.13
CA MET A 97 5.21 -13.03 -19.31
C MET A 97 6.26 -12.36 -20.20
N THR A 98 7.22 -11.64 -19.62
CA THR A 98 8.33 -11.02 -20.35
C THR A 98 9.17 -12.07 -21.10
N LYS A 99 9.42 -13.20 -20.45
CA LYS A 99 10.22 -14.27 -21.04
C LYS A 99 9.53 -14.97 -22.22
N HIS A 100 8.21 -15.10 -22.22
CA HIS A 100 7.49 -16.00 -23.13
C HIS A 100 6.49 -15.31 -24.06
N VAL A 101 6.03 -14.10 -23.75
CA VAL A 101 4.90 -13.45 -24.46
C VAL A 101 5.18 -11.99 -24.79
N LEU A 102 5.59 -11.19 -23.81
CA LEU A 102 5.71 -9.75 -23.99
C LEU A 102 7.08 -9.37 -24.56
N PRO A 103 7.14 -8.49 -25.56
CA PRO A 103 8.38 -7.96 -26.11
C PRO A 103 8.93 -6.83 -25.23
N ILE A 104 9.06 -7.10 -23.93
CA ILE A 104 9.58 -6.16 -22.93
C ILE A 104 11.06 -6.50 -22.73
N ASP A 105 11.92 -5.49 -22.67
CA ASP A 105 13.33 -5.72 -22.42
C ASP A 105 13.62 -5.95 -20.92
N LEU A 106 14.87 -6.27 -20.62
CA LEU A 106 15.29 -6.57 -19.26
C LEU A 106 15.23 -5.32 -18.36
N GLU A 107 15.50 -4.14 -18.89
CA GLU A 107 15.53 -2.89 -18.15
C GLU A 107 14.11 -2.53 -17.67
N ASP A 108 13.13 -2.56 -18.56
CA ASP A 108 11.71 -2.33 -18.25
C ASP A 108 11.17 -3.36 -17.24
N MET A 109 11.58 -4.62 -17.38
CA MET A 109 11.19 -5.67 -16.43
C MET A 109 11.74 -5.38 -15.02
N LEU A 110 13.00 -4.96 -14.91
CA LEU A 110 13.62 -4.63 -13.62
C LEU A 110 12.97 -3.39 -13.00
N GLU A 111 12.66 -2.36 -13.79
CA GLU A 111 11.94 -1.18 -13.33
C GLU A 111 10.55 -1.54 -12.78
N ALA A 112 9.84 -2.45 -13.45
CA ALA A 112 8.55 -2.95 -12.97
C ALA A 112 8.68 -3.72 -11.64
N GLN A 113 9.75 -4.48 -11.46
CA GLN A 113 10.02 -5.18 -10.19
C GLN A 113 10.35 -4.20 -9.06
N GLU A 114 11.20 -3.21 -9.29
CA GLU A 114 11.51 -2.14 -8.32
C GLU A 114 10.26 -1.36 -7.91
N MET A 115 9.39 -1.06 -8.88
CA MET A 115 8.09 -0.41 -8.59
C MET A 115 7.22 -1.28 -7.68
N LEU A 116 7.16 -2.59 -7.90
CA LEU A 116 6.40 -3.51 -7.05
C LEU A 116 6.99 -3.61 -5.63
N GLU A 117 8.32 -3.60 -5.48
CA GLU A 117 8.97 -3.55 -4.17
C GLU A 117 8.61 -2.27 -3.41
N GLN A 118 8.67 -1.13 -4.09
CA GLN A 118 8.29 0.15 -3.49
C GLN A 118 6.81 0.15 -3.07
N MET A 119 5.91 -0.37 -3.90
CA MET A 119 4.49 -0.50 -3.57
C MET A 119 4.25 -1.41 -2.36
N ALA A 120 5.02 -2.49 -2.22
CA ALA A 120 4.95 -3.38 -1.06
C ALA A 120 5.38 -2.66 0.23
N ARG A 121 6.46 -1.88 0.19
CA ARG A 121 6.93 -1.05 1.31
C ARG A 121 5.89 -0.03 1.73
N GLU A 122 5.37 0.74 0.79
CA GLU A 122 4.32 1.74 1.03
C GLU A 122 3.06 1.10 1.63
N ARG A 123 2.73 -0.12 1.20
CA ARG A 123 1.60 -0.86 1.76
C ARG A 123 1.84 -1.27 3.21
N VAL A 124 3.03 -1.74 3.55
CA VAL A 124 3.40 -2.05 4.94
C VAL A 124 3.36 -0.79 5.81
N GLU A 125 3.90 0.33 5.30
CA GLU A 125 3.84 1.62 5.99
C GLU A 125 2.41 2.10 6.22
N GLN A 126 1.52 1.95 5.23
CA GLN A 126 0.09 2.30 5.36
C GLN A 126 -0.63 1.45 6.41
N LEU A 127 -0.25 0.16 6.55
CA LEU A 127 -0.84 -0.71 7.57
C LEU A 127 -0.25 -0.50 8.96
N ASN A 128 1.02 -0.10 9.02
CA ASN A 128 1.70 0.26 10.27
C ASN A 128 1.45 1.72 10.65
N GLY A 129 1.01 2.54 9.69
CA GLY A 129 0.56 3.89 9.95
C GLY A 129 -0.66 3.87 10.88
N ASP A 130 -0.69 4.80 11.81
CA ASP A 130 -1.80 4.90 12.73
C ASP A 130 -3.11 5.07 11.95
N HIS A 131 -4.15 4.40 12.39
CA HIS A 131 -5.49 4.62 11.88
C HIS A 131 -5.81 6.12 11.91
N PRO A 132 -6.47 6.74 10.91
CA PRO A 132 -6.75 8.18 10.90
C PRO A 132 -7.38 8.71 12.19
N ASP A 133 -8.14 7.87 12.87
CA ASP A 133 -8.71 8.21 14.18
C ASP A 133 -7.66 8.21 15.28
N VAL A 134 -6.65 7.36 15.20
CA VAL A 134 -5.51 7.34 16.14
C VAL A 134 -4.63 8.57 15.92
N GLU A 135 -4.33 8.90 14.67
CA GLU A 135 -3.60 10.12 14.29
C GLU A 135 -4.31 11.38 14.82
N LYS A 136 -5.61 11.49 14.54
CA LYS A 136 -6.45 12.59 15.05
C LYS A 136 -6.52 12.63 16.58
N PHE A 137 -6.52 11.47 17.24
CA PHE A 137 -6.47 11.38 18.69
C PHE A 137 -5.16 11.95 19.24
N TRP A 138 -4.02 11.59 18.62
CA TRP A 138 -2.71 12.07 19.05
C TRP A 138 -2.54 13.57 18.82
N ASP A 139 -3.00 14.11 17.69
CA ASP A 139 -3.00 15.55 17.42
C ASP A 139 -3.74 16.34 18.51
N VAL A 140 -4.92 15.86 18.90
CA VAL A 140 -5.72 16.49 19.95
C VAL A 140 -5.04 16.30 21.31
N TYR A 141 -4.45 15.15 21.59
CA TYR A 141 -3.72 14.89 22.83
C TYR A 141 -2.54 15.86 22.99
N GLU A 142 -1.70 16.00 21.97
CA GLU A 142 -0.55 16.91 21.97
C GLU A 142 -0.98 18.36 22.17
N TYR A 143 -2.02 18.79 21.48
CA TYR A 143 -2.59 20.14 21.67
C TYR A 143 -3.04 20.38 23.10
N LEU A 144 -3.75 19.40 23.68
CA LEU A 144 -4.24 19.52 25.06
C LEU A 144 -3.11 19.45 26.09
N GLN A 145 -2.10 18.64 25.85
CA GLN A 145 -0.92 18.50 26.70
C GLN A 145 -0.07 19.78 26.68
N GLY A 146 0.14 20.38 25.50
CA GLY A 146 0.90 21.63 25.34
C GLY A 146 0.27 22.84 26.05
N ASN A 147 -1.04 22.82 26.27
CA ASN A 147 -1.78 23.88 26.92
C ASN A 147 -1.95 23.69 28.45
N ARG A 148 -1.34 22.67 29.03
CA ARG A 148 -1.45 22.36 30.46
C ARG A 148 -0.15 22.52 31.21
N SER A 149 -0.27 22.80 32.51
CA SER A 149 0.86 22.73 33.42
C SER A 149 1.38 21.29 33.53
N PRO A 150 2.70 21.05 33.60
CA PRO A 150 3.28 19.71 33.74
C PRO A 150 2.72 18.89 34.94
N GLU A 151 2.26 19.58 35.96
CA GLU A 151 1.68 18.94 37.17
C GLU A 151 0.27 18.33 36.94
N TRP A 152 -0.40 18.71 35.83
CA TRP A 152 -1.76 18.31 35.49
C TRP A 152 -1.85 17.71 34.12
N GLY A 153 -0.81 16.98 33.70
CA GLY A 153 -0.75 16.32 32.41
C GLY A 153 -1.84 15.25 32.23
N LEU A 154 -2.16 14.96 30.98
CA LEU A 154 -3.08 13.88 30.62
C LEU A 154 -2.41 12.50 30.68
N ASN A 155 -1.08 12.45 30.75
CA ASN A 155 -0.33 11.23 30.94
C ASN A 155 -0.23 10.90 32.41
N HIS A 156 -0.85 9.81 32.84
CA HIS A 156 -0.82 9.32 34.24
C HIS A 156 0.45 8.54 34.57
N HIS A 157 1.39 8.39 33.65
CA HIS A 157 2.68 7.74 33.84
C HIS A 157 3.85 8.60 33.31
N PRO A 158 4.03 9.83 33.83
CA PRO A 158 5.02 10.78 33.29
C PRO A 158 6.48 10.36 33.56
N ALA A 159 6.73 9.35 34.37
CA ALA A 159 8.08 8.89 34.72
C ALA A 159 8.73 8.04 33.62
N ASP A 160 7.97 7.50 32.69
CA ASP A 160 8.44 6.67 31.60
C ASP A 160 8.24 7.42 30.28
N ALA A 161 9.36 7.74 29.61
CA ALA A 161 9.32 8.45 28.33
C ALA A 161 8.81 7.57 27.15
N GLN A 162 8.74 6.26 27.34
CA GLN A 162 8.31 5.31 26.30
C GLN A 162 6.85 4.87 26.46
N THR A 163 6.24 5.16 27.60
CA THR A 163 4.87 4.73 27.90
C THR A 163 3.99 5.91 28.23
N VAL A 164 2.85 6.01 27.57
CA VAL A 164 1.82 7.01 27.84
C VAL A 164 0.58 6.31 28.39
N ALA A 165 0.22 6.61 29.63
CA ALA A 165 -0.98 6.08 30.26
C ALA A 165 -2.07 7.16 30.27
N ILE A 166 -3.14 6.96 29.51
CA ILE A 166 -4.22 7.92 29.30
C ILE A 166 -5.55 7.37 29.81
N ASN A 167 -6.28 8.21 30.55
CA ASN A 167 -7.67 7.93 30.85
C ASN A 167 -8.56 8.48 29.72
N LEU A 168 -9.09 7.60 28.85
CA LEU A 168 -9.94 8.00 27.73
C LEU A 168 -11.14 8.86 28.16
N ASN A 169 -11.80 8.52 29.26
CA ASN A 169 -12.95 9.30 29.73
C ASN A 169 -12.56 10.72 30.18
N GLU A 170 -11.34 10.90 30.67
CA GLU A 170 -10.82 12.20 31.05
C GLU A 170 -10.49 13.03 29.82
N ILE A 171 -9.73 12.48 28.87
CA ILE A 171 -9.32 13.22 27.67
C ILE A 171 -10.52 13.68 26.85
N TYR A 172 -11.58 12.87 26.71
CA TYR A 172 -12.81 13.27 26.03
C TYR A 172 -13.52 14.45 26.70
N LYS A 173 -13.55 14.47 28.06
CA LYS A 173 -14.11 15.60 28.80
C LYS A 173 -13.29 16.88 28.61
N VAL A 174 -11.97 16.72 28.59
CA VAL A 174 -11.04 17.86 28.42
C VAL A 174 -11.11 18.38 26.99
N ALA A 175 -11.12 17.49 26.00
CA ALA A 175 -11.29 17.86 24.60
C ALA A 175 -12.59 18.65 24.36
N ALA A 176 -13.71 18.16 24.86
CA ALA A 176 -14.98 18.86 24.78
C ALA A 176 -14.96 20.27 25.39
N ARG A 177 -14.30 20.45 26.53
CA ARG A 177 -14.12 21.77 27.17
C ARG A 177 -13.26 22.73 26.35
N ASN A 178 -12.36 22.20 25.54
CA ASN A 178 -11.46 22.95 24.67
C ASN A 178 -11.96 23.02 23.21
N TYR A 179 -13.21 22.67 22.96
CA TYR A 179 -13.82 22.66 21.62
C TYR A 179 -13.09 21.77 20.61
N GLN A 180 -12.40 20.74 21.09
CA GLN A 180 -11.73 19.75 20.25
C GLN A 180 -12.64 18.54 20.04
N GLN A 181 -12.65 18.02 18.79
CA GLN A 181 -13.42 16.83 18.45
C GLN A 181 -12.51 15.61 18.35
N LEU A 182 -12.74 14.64 19.20
CA LEU A 182 -12.11 13.32 19.14
C LEU A 182 -13.00 12.33 18.37
N PRO A 183 -12.40 11.27 17.80
CA PRO A 183 -13.15 10.13 17.26
C PRO A 183 -14.07 9.50 18.31
N GLU A 184 -15.02 8.67 17.88
CA GLU A 184 -15.93 8.01 18.85
C GLU A 184 -15.16 7.11 19.81
N ILE A 185 -15.43 7.23 21.12
CA ILE A 185 -14.71 6.51 22.16
C ILE A 185 -14.79 4.97 22.02
N ASN A 186 -15.88 4.47 21.42
CA ASN A 186 -16.05 3.04 21.20
C ASN A 186 -15.22 2.55 20.01
N GLU A 187 -14.92 3.38 19.03
CA GLU A 187 -14.02 3.05 17.94
C GLU A 187 -12.57 3.08 18.45
N MET A 188 -12.20 4.10 19.22
CA MET A 188 -10.86 4.18 19.85
C MET A 188 -10.53 3.00 20.78
N LYS A 189 -11.53 2.35 21.36
CA LYS A 189 -11.32 1.16 22.22
C LYS A 189 -11.10 -0.13 21.45
N LYS A 190 -11.34 -0.13 20.13
CA LYS A 190 -11.15 -1.29 19.25
C LYS A 190 -9.80 -1.25 18.53
N LEU A 191 -9.20 -0.08 18.45
CA LEU A 191 -7.88 0.19 17.88
C LEU A 191 -6.78 -0.02 18.94
#